data_6029493f5e027d82f4b5b4805e709f96
#
_entry.id   6029493f5e027d82f4b5b4805e709f96
#
_cell.length_a   1.000
_cell.length_b   1.000
_cell.length_c   1.000
_cell.angle_alpha   90.00
_cell.angle_beta   90.00
_cell.angle_gamma   90.00
#
_symmetry.space_group_name_H-M   'P 1'
#
loop_
_entity.id
_entity.type
_entity.pdbx_description
1 polymer ?
#
loop_
_entity_poly.entity_id
_entity_poly.type
_entity_poly.pdbx_seq_one_letter_code
_entity_poly.pdbx_strand_id
1 'polypeptide(L)'
;MADQAPTGAQTIDRGLRVLWHLAEQPGGASLATLSRDLDMNRTALHRLMETFRVHDIVRRDENKRFHLSYGLVQLASHVDNDLHRLAYPVMAQLADATGGTAHIMVPTSEVEVQAISVVEPRNAAVHLAFRTGHRHPIDRGSGGVAILAARPPRDEDSEEVREARRLGYALSFEQIIPGVAGVSVPLSTPTPMPEACIGISLVDRNAAGRAAPLVVEAARELSSLLYAHEGGR
;
A
#
# COMPACT_ATOMS: atom_id res chain seq x y z
N MET A 1 0.88 12.93 8.37
CA MET A 1 2.08 13.11 7.51
C MET A 1 2.96 14.14 8.19
N ALA A 2 4.16 13.74 8.65
CA ALA A 2 5.13 14.66 9.23
C ALA A 2 5.56 15.67 8.15
N ASP A 3 5.54 16.93 8.54
CA ASP A 3 5.92 18.11 7.75
C ASP A 3 7.47 18.13 7.56
N GLN A 4 7.98 17.24 6.72
CA GLN A 4 9.35 17.39 6.22
C GLN A 4 9.29 18.42 5.10
N ALA A 5 9.88 19.58 5.36
CA ALA A 5 10.08 20.60 4.34
C ALA A 5 10.77 19.95 3.12
N PRO A 6 10.20 20.06 1.91
CA PRO A 6 10.75 19.37 0.74
C PRO A 6 12.14 19.93 0.43
N THR A 7 13.14 19.04 0.40
CA THR A 7 14.51 19.36 -0.05
C THR A 7 14.59 19.50 -1.57
N GLY A 8 13.45 19.39 -2.28
CA GLY A 8 13.32 19.39 -3.73
C GLY A 8 12.52 20.56 -4.30
N ALA A 9 12.00 20.38 -5.52
CA ALA A 9 11.24 21.39 -6.24
C ALA A 9 9.86 21.61 -5.60
N GLN A 10 9.70 22.69 -4.83
CA GLN A 10 8.49 23.03 -4.09
C GLN A 10 7.20 23.03 -4.94
N THR A 11 7.29 23.39 -6.23
CA THR A 11 6.14 23.35 -7.15
C THR A 11 5.68 21.93 -7.43
N ILE A 12 6.61 21.00 -7.57
CA ILE A 12 6.30 19.57 -7.79
C ILE A 12 5.68 18.97 -6.54
N ASP A 13 6.26 19.24 -5.36
CA ASP A 13 5.70 18.80 -4.08
C ASP A 13 4.25 19.25 -3.90
N ARG A 14 3.99 20.54 -4.12
CA ARG A 14 2.62 21.09 -4.09
C ARG A 14 1.70 20.40 -5.08
N GLY A 15 2.19 20.10 -6.27
CA GLY A 15 1.45 19.37 -7.29
C GLY A 15 1.06 17.97 -6.82
N LEU A 16 1.99 17.21 -6.31
CA LEU A 16 1.75 15.88 -5.77
C LEU A 16 0.76 15.90 -4.62
N ARG A 17 0.86 16.86 -3.70
CA ARG A 17 -0.11 17.04 -2.60
C ARG A 17 -1.54 17.27 -3.12
N VAL A 18 -1.69 18.04 -4.18
CA VAL A 18 -3.00 18.25 -4.83
C VAL A 18 -3.54 16.95 -5.41
N LEU A 19 -2.72 16.15 -6.09
CA LEU A 19 -3.15 14.88 -6.67
C LEU A 19 -3.57 13.87 -5.59
N TRP A 20 -2.80 13.75 -4.50
CA TRP A 20 -3.16 12.91 -3.36
C TRP A 20 -4.46 13.36 -2.69
N HIS A 21 -4.65 14.67 -2.51
CA HIS A 21 -5.90 15.19 -1.95
C HIS A 21 -7.11 14.89 -2.85
N LEU A 22 -6.96 15.00 -4.18
CA LEU A 22 -8.01 14.65 -5.13
C LEU A 22 -8.33 13.14 -5.13
N ALA A 23 -7.35 12.28 -4.88
CA ALA A 23 -7.55 10.83 -4.76
C ALA A 23 -8.49 10.47 -3.58
N GLU A 24 -8.49 11.27 -2.52
CA GLU A 24 -9.36 11.11 -1.35
C GLU A 24 -10.76 11.72 -1.55
N GLN A 25 -11.02 12.37 -2.70
CA GLN A 25 -12.27 13.08 -3.00
C GLN A 25 -13.02 12.45 -4.18
N PRO A 26 -13.78 11.35 -4.00
CA PRO A 26 -14.51 10.68 -5.10
C PRO A 26 -15.42 11.60 -5.90
N GLY A 27 -16.02 12.60 -5.24
CA GLY A 27 -16.86 13.63 -5.86
C GLY A 27 -16.09 14.79 -6.49
N GLY A 28 -14.75 14.71 -6.56
CA GLY A 28 -13.89 15.79 -6.98
C GLY A 28 -13.87 16.98 -6.04
N ALA A 29 -13.02 17.96 -6.30
CA ALA A 29 -12.89 19.17 -5.48
C ALA A 29 -12.88 20.44 -6.32
N SER A 30 -13.48 21.51 -5.80
CA SER A 30 -13.40 22.85 -6.42
C SER A 30 -12.02 23.48 -6.15
N LEU A 31 -11.64 24.46 -6.99
CA LEU A 31 -10.41 25.22 -6.75
C LEU A 31 -10.42 25.92 -5.37
N ALA A 32 -11.59 26.36 -4.92
CA ALA A 32 -11.74 27.01 -3.61
C ALA A 32 -11.52 26.01 -2.45
N THR A 33 -12.05 24.78 -2.59
CA THR A 33 -11.85 23.68 -1.63
C THR A 33 -10.38 23.33 -1.55
N LEU A 34 -9.74 23.05 -2.68
CA LEU A 34 -8.31 22.72 -2.76
C LEU A 34 -7.42 23.82 -2.15
N SER A 35 -7.72 25.09 -2.46
CA SER A 35 -6.96 26.24 -1.93
C SER A 35 -7.04 26.33 -0.39
N ARG A 36 -8.22 26.11 0.17
CA ARG A 36 -8.45 26.13 1.62
C ARG A 36 -7.81 24.93 2.32
N ASP A 37 -8.07 23.73 1.80
CA ASP A 37 -7.69 22.47 2.47
C ASP A 37 -6.16 22.23 2.41
N LEU A 38 -5.50 22.75 1.38
CA LEU A 38 -4.05 22.61 1.19
C LEU A 38 -3.25 23.89 1.54
N ASP A 39 -3.93 24.94 2.01
CA ASP A 39 -3.33 26.24 2.29
C ASP A 39 -2.49 26.77 1.10
N MET A 40 -3.06 26.74 -0.10
CA MET A 40 -2.40 27.16 -1.33
C MET A 40 -3.04 28.42 -1.91
N ASN A 41 -2.18 29.34 -2.38
CA ASN A 41 -2.64 30.52 -3.11
C ASN A 41 -3.42 30.09 -4.37
N ARG A 42 -4.62 30.67 -4.58
CA ARG A 42 -5.54 30.31 -5.69
C ARG A 42 -4.92 30.49 -7.08
N THR A 43 -4.12 31.53 -7.27
CA THR A 43 -3.45 31.80 -8.56
C THR A 43 -2.41 30.73 -8.87
N ALA A 44 -1.58 30.38 -7.89
CA ALA A 44 -0.58 29.31 -8.04
C ALA A 44 -1.25 27.96 -8.27
N LEU A 45 -2.30 27.66 -7.51
CA LEU A 45 -3.08 26.43 -7.67
C LEU A 45 -3.74 26.35 -9.05
N HIS A 46 -4.32 27.45 -9.53
CA HIS A 46 -4.92 27.49 -10.87
C HIS A 46 -3.91 27.14 -11.97
N ARG A 47 -2.71 27.73 -11.93
CA ARG A 47 -1.63 27.42 -12.89
C ARG A 47 -1.23 25.94 -12.85
N LEU A 48 -1.16 25.39 -11.66
CA LEU A 48 -0.82 23.98 -11.41
C LEU A 48 -1.89 23.06 -12.01
N MET A 49 -3.17 23.36 -11.77
CA MET A 49 -4.30 22.60 -12.30
C MET A 49 -4.38 22.68 -13.85
N GLU A 50 -4.06 23.82 -14.46
CA GLU A 50 -3.98 23.94 -15.92
C GLU A 50 -2.82 23.09 -16.47
N THR A 51 -1.68 23.07 -15.82
CA THR A 51 -0.58 22.16 -16.20
C THR A 51 -1.03 20.70 -16.14
N PHE A 52 -1.65 20.29 -15.06
CA PHE A 52 -2.15 18.91 -14.92
C PHE A 52 -3.22 18.56 -15.95
N ARG A 53 -4.07 19.53 -16.34
CA ARG A 53 -5.10 19.33 -17.36
C ARG A 53 -4.48 19.14 -18.76
N VAL A 54 -3.44 19.92 -19.09
CA VAL A 54 -2.71 19.78 -20.37
C VAL A 54 -2.08 18.39 -20.51
N HIS A 55 -1.61 17.81 -19.40
CA HIS A 55 -1.03 16.47 -19.36
C HIS A 55 -2.04 15.35 -19.06
N ASP A 56 -3.34 15.64 -19.10
CA ASP A 56 -4.42 14.70 -18.78
C ASP A 56 -4.30 14.01 -17.41
N ILE A 57 -3.60 14.64 -16.47
CA ILE A 57 -3.47 14.16 -15.08
C ILE A 57 -4.74 14.47 -14.28
N VAL A 58 -5.39 15.59 -14.58
CA VAL A 58 -6.69 15.97 -14.00
C VAL A 58 -7.65 16.36 -15.11
N ARG A 59 -8.95 16.16 -14.88
CA ARG A 59 -10.05 16.67 -15.67
C ARG A 59 -10.94 17.59 -14.84
N ARG A 60 -11.69 18.44 -15.50
CA ARG A 60 -12.68 19.32 -14.86
C ARG A 60 -14.07 18.97 -15.36
N ASP A 61 -15.02 18.79 -14.45
CA ASP A 61 -16.42 18.48 -14.77
C ASP A 61 -17.25 19.75 -15.05
N GLU A 62 -18.52 19.56 -15.39
CA GLU A 62 -19.49 20.63 -15.68
C GLU A 62 -19.75 21.52 -14.45
N ASN A 63 -19.60 20.98 -13.24
CA ASN A 63 -19.75 21.69 -11.98
C ASN A 63 -18.44 22.41 -11.55
N LYS A 64 -17.47 22.51 -12.48
CA LYS A 64 -16.16 23.13 -12.25
C LYS A 64 -15.33 22.44 -11.15
N ARG A 65 -15.62 21.16 -10.84
CA ARG A 65 -14.82 20.35 -9.92
C ARG A 65 -13.73 19.63 -10.69
N PHE A 66 -12.57 19.49 -10.04
CA PHE A 66 -11.44 18.74 -10.56
C PHE A 66 -11.46 17.32 -10.05
N HIS A 67 -11.12 16.39 -10.92
CA HIS A 67 -10.99 14.96 -10.66
C HIS A 67 -9.67 14.48 -11.24
N LEU A 68 -9.15 13.37 -10.73
CA LEU A 68 -8.05 12.66 -11.39
C LEU A 68 -8.49 12.18 -12.77
N SER A 69 -7.57 12.05 -13.72
CA SER A 69 -7.85 11.70 -15.10
C SER A 69 -7.06 10.48 -15.58
N TYR A 70 -7.37 10.00 -16.77
CA TYR A 70 -6.82 8.77 -17.36
C TYR A 70 -5.32 8.82 -17.66
N GLY A 71 -4.71 9.99 -17.77
CA GLY A 71 -3.25 10.13 -17.89
C GLY A 71 -2.50 9.46 -16.74
N LEU A 72 -3.09 9.44 -15.52
CA LEU A 72 -2.52 8.68 -14.39
C LEU A 72 -2.58 7.16 -14.63
N VAL A 73 -3.65 6.64 -15.24
CA VAL A 73 -3.75 5.22 -15.60
C VAL A 73 -2.70 4.87 -16.65
N GLN A 74 -2.48 5.75 -17.62
CA GLN A 74 -1.44 5.58 -18.63
C GLN A 74 -0.05 5.56 -17.99
N LEU A 75 0.27 6.47 -17.07
CA LEU A 75 1.54 6.45 -16.33
C LEU A 75 1.68 5.16 -15.51
N ALA A 76 0.63 4.77 -14.79
CA ALA A 76 0.62 3.56 -13.98
C ALA A 76 0.82 2.27 -14.81
N SER A 77 0.36 2.23 -16.07
CA SER A 77 0.53 1.06 -16.94
C SER A 77 1.99 0.81 -17.36
N HIS A 78 2.87 1.80 -17.19
CA HIS A 78 4.31 1.67 -17.44
C HIS A 78 5.13 1.40 -16.15
N VAL A 79 4.46 1.40 -15.00
CA VAL A 79 5.09 0.89 -13.77
C VAL A 79 5.17 -0.62 -13.89
N ASP A 80 6.34 -1.21 -13.61
CA ASP A 80 6.47 -2.66 -13.50
C ASP A 80 5.56 -3.15 -12.37
N ASN A 81 4.38 -3.64 -12.75
CA ASN A 81 3.28 -3.93 -11.83
C ASN A 81 2.99 -5.44 -11.77
N ASP A 82 3.98 -6.26 -12.15
CA ASP A 82 3.81 -7.71 -12.17
C ASP A 82 3.46 -8.25 -10.78
N LEU A 83 4.08 -7.70 -9.74
CA LEU A 83 3.75 -8.06 -8.36
C LEU A 83 2.26 -7.81 -8.06
N HIS A 84 1.71 -6.63 -8.39
CA HIS A 84 0.29 -6.34 -8.14
C HIS A 84 -0.64 -7.23 -8.98
N ARG A 85 -0.34 -7.40 -10.27
CA ARG A 85 -1.14 -8.19 -11.21
C ARG A 85 -1.19 -9.67 -10.83
N LEU A 86 -0.05 -10.26 -10.48
CA LEU A 86 0.05 -11.65 -10.08
C LEU A 86 -0.49 -11.88 -8.66
N ALA A 87 -0.37 -10.89 -7.77
CA ALA A 87 -0.85 -10.99 -6.40
C ALA A 87 -2.38 -10.94 -6.29
N TYR A 88 -3.07 -10.20 -7.15
CA TYR A 88 -4.51 -9.97 -7.00
C TYR A 88 -5.35 -11.25 -6.87
N PRO A 89 -5.23 -12.26 -7.76
CA PRO A 89 -6.01 -13.50 -7.63
C PRO A 89 -5.68 -14.28 -6.36
N VAL A 90 -4.42 -14.35 -5.96
CA VAL A 90 -3.98 -15.02 -4.71
C VAL A 90 -4.54 -14.29 -3.49
N MET A 91 -4.48 -12.96 -3.48
CA MET A 91 -5.03 -12.12 -2.41
C MET A 91 -6.54 -12.27 -2.29
N ALA A 92 -7.26 -12.31 -3.41
CA ALA A 92 -8.72 -12.47 -3.42
C ALA A 92 -9.14 -13.83 -2.81
N GLN A 93 -8.45 -14.91 -3.18
CA GLN A 93 -8.67 -16.23 -2.59
C GLN A 93 -8.35 -16.24 -1.09
N LEU A 94 -7.23 -15.65 -0.68
CA LEU A 94 -6.82 -15.55 0.73
C LEU A 94 -7.84 -14.74 1.54
N ALA A 95 -8.29 -13.60 1.03
CA ALA A 95 -9.28 -12.77 1.68
C ALA A 95 -10.61 -13.51 1.88
N ASP A 96 -11.13 -14.17 0.83
CA ASP A 96 -12.37 -14.94 0.91
C ASP A 96 -12.26 -16.15 1.86
N ALA A 97 -11.12 -16.86 1.84
CA ALA A 97 -10.91 -18.04 2.69
C ALA A 97 -10.79 -17.69 4.18
N THR A 98 -10.31 -16.50 4.50
CA THR A 98 -10.05 -16.09 5.89
C THR A 98 -11.09 -15.11 6.44
N GLY A 99 -11.86 -14.46 5.56
CA GLY A 99 -12.77 -13.37 5.93
C GLY A 99 -12.06 -12.08 6.32
N GLY A 100 -10.76 -11.98 6.07
CA GLY A 100 -9.92 -10.83 6.41
C GLY A 100 -9.51 -10.01 5.17
N THR A 101 -8.92 -8.85 5.41
CA THR A 101 -8.42 -7.96 4.36
C THR A 101 -6.99 -8.34 3.98
N ALA A 102 -6.78 -8.87 2.78
CA ALA A 102 -5.47 -9.23 2.27
C ALA A 102 -4.70 -8.00 1.77
N HIS A 103 -3.38 -8.00 1.93
CA HIS A 103 -2.54 -6.88 1.51
C HIS A 103 -1.15 -7.34 1.05
N ILE A 104 -0.55 -6.57 0.13
CA ILE A 104 0.87 -6.62 -0.20
C ILE A 104 1.51 -5.35 0.36
N MET A 105 2.62 -5.51 1.08
CA MET A 105 3.42 -4.38 1.56
C MET A 105 4.83 -4.45 1.01
N VAL A 106 5.38 -3.26 0.75
CA VAL A 106 6.77 -3.07 0.31
C VAL A 106 7.44 -1.98 1.15
N PRO A 107 8.75 -2.02 1.38
CA PRO A 107 9.46 -0.91 2.01
C PRO A 107 9.51 0.28 1.06
N THR A 108 9.25 1.47 1.58
CA THR A 108 9.43 2.76 0.86
C THR A 108 10.69 3.49 1.32
N SER A 109 11.24 3.07 2.45
CA SER A 109 12.52 3.51 3.01
C SER A 109 13.03 2.47 4.01
N GLU A 110 14.17 2.73 4.64
CA GLU A 110 14.69 1.87 5.71
C GLU A 110 13.79 1.84 6.97
N VAL A 111 12.88 2.79 7.10
CA VAL A 111 12.07 2.97 8.32
C VAL A 111 10.56 2.90 8.08
N GLU A 112 10.11 2.76 6.84
CA GLU A 112 8.68 2.81 6.50
C GLU A 112 8.31 1.76 5.46
N VAL A 113 7.11 1.19 5.61
CA VAL A 113 6.47 0.29 4.63
C VAL A 113 5.15 0.88 4.14
N GLN A 114 4.75 0.47 2.93
CA GLN A 114 3.52 0.92 2.28
C GLN A 114 2.74 -0.27 1.72
N ALA A 115 1.42 -0.25 1.90
CA ALA A 115 0.51 -1.16 1.21
C ALA A 115 0.37 -0.74 -0.26
N ILE A 116 0.81 -1.58 -1.18
CA ILE A 116 0.68 -1.35 -2.63
C ILE A 116 -0.54 -2.01 -3.23
N SER A 117 -1.10 -3.00 -2.54
CA SER A 117 -2.35 -3.68 -2.92
C SER A 117 -3.13 -4.07 -1.68
N VAL A 118 -4.44 -3.91 -1.73
CA VAL A 118 -5.37 -4.30 -0.65
C VAL A 118 -6.61 -4.91 -1.30
N VAL A 119 -7.03 -6.07 -0.81
CA VAL A 119 -8.22 -6.79 -1.29
C VAL A 119 -9.07 -7.20 -0.10
N GLU A 120 -10.31 -6.74 -0.07
CA GLU A 120 -11.31 -7.13 0.92
C GLU A 120 -12.01 -8.43 0.49
N PRO A 121 -12.48 -9.26 1.43
CA PRO A 121 -13.29 -10.42 1.11
C PRO A 121 -14.63 -9.99 0.50
N ARG A 122 -15.16 -10.77 -0.46
CA ARG A 122 -16.43 -10.45 -1.14
C ARG A 122 -17.63 -10.33 -0.20
N ASN A 123 -17.60 -11.03 0.92
CA ASN A 123 -18.65 -11.05 1.93
C ASN A 123 -18.13 -10.49 3.26
N ALA A 124 -17.47 -9.34 3.25
CA ALA A 124 -16.95 -8.70 4.46
C ALA A 124 -18.09 -8.31 5.40
N ALA A 125 -18.07 -8.82 6.62
CA ALA A 125 -18.96 -8.36 7.69
C ALA A 125 -18.46 -7.02 8.31
N VAL A 126 -17.17 -6.75 8.21
CA VAL A 126 -16.51 -5.55 8.71
C VAL A 126 -15.50 -5.07 7.66
N HIS A 127 -15.55 -3.80 7.32
CA HIS A 127 -14.56 -3.16 6.46
C HIS A 127 -13.49 -2.50 7.31
N LEU A 128 -12.25 -2.89 7.11
CA LEU A 128 -11.10 -2.26 7.77
C LEU A 128 -10.73 -0.96 7.07
N ALA A 129 -10.37 0.06 7.84
CA ALA A 129 -9.85 1.32 7.29
C ALA A 129 -8.40 1.17 6.80
N PHE A 130 -8.11 0.06 6.10
CA PHE A 130 -6.81 -0.26 5.52
C PHE A 130 -6.91 -0.16 4.00
N ARG A 131 -6.13 0.71 3.38
CA ARG A 131 -6.25 1.02 1.95
C ARG A 131 -4.89 0.98 1.27
N THR A 132 -4.89 0.78 -0.03
CA THR A 132 -3.70 1.00 -0.88
C THR A 132 -3.14 2.40 -0.62
N GLY A 133 -1.82 2.49 -0.47
CA GLY A 133 -1.13 3.72 -0.07
C GLY A 133 -0.94 3.90 1.43
N HIS A 134 -1.60 3.09 2.29
CA HIS A 134 -1.40 3.16 3.74
C HIS A 134 0.06 2.89 4.10
N ARG A 135 0.63 3.73 4.96
CA ARG A 135 2.02 3.67 5.41
C ARG A 135 2.11 3.54 6.91
N HIS A 136 3.13 2.84 7.37
CA HIS A 136 3.46 2.77 8.80
C HIS A 136 4.95 2.45 8.99
N PRO A 137 5.51 2.67 10.19
CA PRO A 137 6.88 2.28 10.51
C PRO A 137 7.14 0.80 10.24
N ILE A 138 8.33 0.47 9.71
CA ILE A 138 8.71 -0.90 9.36
C ILE A 138 8.87 -1.81 10.58
N ASP A 139 9.16 -1.24 11.74
CA ASP A 139 9.33 -1.95 13.01
C ASP A 139 8.01 -2.29 13.71
N ARG A 140 6.86 -1.97 13.11
CA ARG A 140 5.52 -2.21 13.65
C ARG A 140 4.61 -2.91 12.64
N GLY A 141 3.63 -3.65 13.17
CA GLY A 141 2.70 -4.42 12.35
C GLY A 141 3.34 -5.62 11.68
N SER A 142 2.53 -6.63 11.38
CA SER A 142 3.02 -7.89 10.83
C SER A 142 3.74 -7.70 9.48
N GLY A 143 3.32 -6.73 8.65
CA GLY A 143 3.91 -6.50 7.33
C GLY A 143 5.38 -6.03 7.40
N GLY A 144 5.66 -5.00 8.21
CA GLY A 144 7.02 -4.50 8.40
C GLY A 144 7.92 -5.53 9.09
N VAL A 145 7.41 -6.17 10.15
CA VAL A 145 8.13 -7.23 10.88
C VAL A 145 8.47 -8.41 9.96
N ALA A 146 7.55 -8.82 9.07
CA ALA A 146 7.83 -9.89 8.10
C ALA A 146 8.96 -9.53 7.13
N ILE A 147 8.98 -8.29 6.62
CA ILE A 147 10.05 -7.80 5.74
C ILE A 147 11.39 -7.80 6.49
N LEU A 148 11.44 -7.27 7.72
CA LEU A 148 12.65 -7.29 8.53
C LEU A 148 13.13 -8.71 8.85
N ALA A 149 12.21 -9.65 9.08
CA ALA A 149 12.54 -11.05 9.34
C ALA A 149 13.18 -11.76 8.14
N ALA A 150 12.89 -11.31 6.91
CA ALA A 150 13.51 -11.84 5.68
C ALA A 150 14.93 -11.31 5.45
N ARG A 151 15.28 -10.16 6.04
CA ARG A 151 16.62 -9.56 5.94
C ARG A 151 17.65 -10.36 6.77
N PRO A 152 18.96 -10.21 6.49
CA PRO A 152 19.99 -10.79 7.33
C PRO A 152 19.80 -10.41 8.81
N PRO A 153 20.04 -11.33 9.76
CA PRO A 153 19.93 -11.04 11.18
C PRO A 153 20.82 -9.90 11.64
N ARG A 154 20.30 -9.06 12.54
CA ARG A 154 21.04 -7.95 13.18
C ARG A 154 20.93 -8.08 14.70
N ASP A 155 21.92 -7.56 15.42
CA ASP A 155 21.93 -7.61 16.89
C ASP A 155 20.78 -6.78 17.50
N GLU A 156 20.39 -5.69 16.82
CA GLU A 156 19.29 -4.79 17.20
C GLU A 156 17.89 -5.30 16.80
N ASP A 157 17.76 -6.46 16.14
CA ASP A 157 16.45 -7.03 15.80
C ASP A 157 15.58 -7.18 17.06
N SER A 158 14.33 -6.74 16.97
CA SER A 158 13.36 -6.92 18.05
C SER A 158 13.02 -8.40 18.27
N GLU A 159 12.40 -8.72 19.40
CA GLU A 159 11.96 -10.09 19.69
C GLU A 159 10.92 -10.55 18.66
N GLU A 160 10.03 -9.65 18.23
CA GLU A 160 9.03 -9.94 17.20
C GLU A 160 9.68 -10.33 15.86
N VAL A 161 10.77 -9.66 15.47
CA VAL A 161 11.51 -9.97 14.22
C VAL A 161 12.20 -11.33 14.35
N ARG A 162 12.84 -11.61 15.51
CA ARG A 162 13.48 -12.91 15.75
C ARG A 162 12.47 -14.05 15.74
N GLU A 163 11.33 -13.84 16.38
CA GLU A 163 10.24 -14.83 16.42
C GLU A 163 9.63 -15.04 15.03
N ALA A 164 9.38 -13.96 14.27
CA ALA A 164 8.88 -14.05 12.90
C ALA A 164 9.85 -14.85 12.00
N ARG A 165 11.16 -14.66 12.17
CA ARG A 165 12.19 -15.43 11.43
C ARG A 165 12.15 -16.91 11.80
N ARG A 166 11.93 -17.23 13.07
CA ARG A 166 11.82 -18.62 13.56
C ARG A 166 10.55 -19.31 13.06
N LEU A 167 9.43 -18.60 13.05
CA LEU A 167 8.13 -19.13 12.65
C LEU A 167 7.93 -19.14 11.12
N GLY A 168 8.64 -18.27 10.39
CA GLY A 168 8.44 -18.04 8.96
C GLY A 168 7.26 -17.10 8.64
N TYR A 169 6.63 -16.50 9.66
CA TYR A 169 5.59 -15.49 9.52
C TYR A 169 5.59 -14.54 10.73
N ALA A 170 5.12 -13.32 10.52
CA ALA A 170 4.96 -12.32 11.57
C ALA A 170 3.51 -12.22 12.05
N LEU A 171 3.32 -12.00 13.34
CA LEU A 171 2.03 -11.68 13.97
C LEU A 171 2.09 -10.28 14.57
N SER A 172 0.99 -9.55 14.51
CA SER A 172 0.83 -8.29 15.22
C SER A 172 -0.58 -8.15 15.79
N PHE A 173 -0.69 -7.45 16.91
CA PHE A 173 -1.97 -7.18 17.56
C PHE A 173 -2.06 -5.72 17.92
N GLU A 174 -3.04 -5.00 17.34
CA GLU A 174 -3.38 -3.60 17.64
C GLU A 174 -2.22 -2.60 17.47
N GLN A 175 -1.15 -2.97 16.76
CA GLN A 175 0.02 -2.11 16.63
C GLN A 175 -0.19 -0.98 15.63
N ILE A 176 -1.06 -1.18 14.63
CA ILE A 176 -1.33 -0.21 13.56
C ILE A 176 -2.76 0.31 13.68
N ILE A 177 -3.73 -0.58 13.80
CA ILE A 177 -5.14 -0.24 13.93
C ILE A 177 -5.67 -0.91 15.20
N PRO A 178 -6.28 -0.16 16.13
CA PRO A 178 -6.90 -0.74 17.32
C PRO A 178 -7.92 -1.82 16.97
N GLY A 179 -7.91 -2.92 17.70
CA GLY A 179 -8.82 -4.06 17.49
C GLY A 179 -8.45 -4.95 16.29
N VAL A 180 -7.35 -4.69 15.58
CA VAL A 180 -6.93 -5.45 14.40
C VAL A 180 -5.70 -6.29 14.69
N ALA A 181 -5.79 -7.57 14.31
CA ALA A 181 -4.67 -8.51 14.28
C ALA A 181 -4.16 -8.64 12.84
N GLY A 182 -2.85 -8.76 12.68
CA GLY A 182 -2.20 -8.97 11.38
C GLY A 182 -1.36 -10.24 11.35
N VAL A 183 -1.37 -10.93 10.22
CA VAL A 183 -0.44 -12.02 9.88
C VAL A 183 0.20 -11.68 8.56
N SER A 184 1.53 -11.76 8.46
CA SER A 184 2.24 -11.51 7.21
C SER A 184 3.41 -12.46 7.02
N VAL A 185 3.67 -12.80 5.77
CA VAL A 185 4.76 -13.69 5.35
C VAL A 185 5.59 -12.97 4.30
N PRO A 186 6.93 -12.95 4.44
CA PRO A 186 7.77 -12.35 3.41
C PRO A 186 7.66 -13.14 2.10
N LEU A 187 7.71 -12.44 0.98
CA LEU A 187 7.76 -13.03 -0.35
C LEU A 187 9.21 -13.24 -0.77
N SER A 188 9.47 -14.37 -1.40
CA SER A 188 10.68 -14.53 -2.20
C SER A 188 10.43 -13.89 -3.56
N THR A 189 11.09 -12.77 -3.80
CA THR A 189 10.96 -12.01 -5.05
C THR A 189 12.23 -12.12 -5.88
N PRO A 190 12.13 -12.28 -7.22
CA PRO A 190 13.29 -12.26 -8.08
C PRO A 190 13.87 -10.83 -8.18
N THR A 191 15.17 -10.72 -8.41
CA THR A 191 15.82 -9.43 -8.67
C THR A 191 15.49 -8.97 -10.10
N PRO A 192 15.07 -7.72 -10.35
CA PRO A 192 15.17 -6.54 -9.48
C PRO A 192 13.89 -6.18 -8.68
N MET A 193 12.96 -7.09 -8.50
CA MET A 193 11.74 -6.78 -7.73
C MET A 193 12.06 -6.34 -6.30
N PRO A 194 11.26 -5.42 -5.72
CA PRO A 194 11.46 -4.97 -4.34
C PRO A 194 11.16 -6.08 -3.33
N GLU A 195 11.75 -5.99 -2.14
CA GLU A 195 11.31 -6.76 -0.97
C GLU A 195 9.79 -6.55 -0.78
N ALA A 196 9.08 -7.62 -0.47
CA ALA A 196 7.64 -7.55 -0.27
C ALA A 196 7.18 -8.61 0.73
N CYS A 197 6.00 -8.40 1.30
CA CYS A 197 5.27 -9.43 2.02
C CYS A 197 3.81 -9.48 1.59
N ILE A 198 3.20 -10.66 1.71
CA ILE A 198 1.74 -10.83 1.67
C ILE A 198 1.23 -11.01 3.08
N GLY A 199 0.10 -10.41 3.40
CA GLY A 199 -0.49 -10.52 4.72
C GLY A 199 -2.00 -10.39 4.71
N ILE A 200 -2.56 -10.57 5.90
CA ILE A 200 -3.98 -10.43 6.16
C ILE A 200 -4.20 -9.65 7.45
N SER A 201 -5.23 -8.83 7.46
CA SER A 201 -5.71 -8.08 8.61
C SER A 201 -7.09 -8.60 9.02
N LEU A 202 -7.28 -8.90 10.31
CA LEU A 202 -8.47 -9.52 10.89
C LEU A 202 -8.90 -8.77 12.16
N VAL A 203 -10.20 -8.68 12.41
CA VAL A 203 -10.73 -8.12 13.67
C VAL A 203 -10.65 -9.14 14.83
N ASP A 204 -10.68 -10.45 14.51
CA ASP A 204 -10.56 -11.50 15.51
C ASP A 204 -9.11 -11.91 15.73
N ARG A 205 -8.59 -11.61 16.93
CA ARG A 205 -7.24 -12.00 17.36
C ARG A 205 -6.97 -13.51 17.25
N ASN A 206 -7.96 -14.33 17.60
CA ASN A 206 -7.82 -15.78 17.57
C ASN A 206 -7.83 -16.32 16.13
N ALA A 207 -8.49 -15.62 15.22
CA ALA A 207 -8.51 -15.97 13.80
C ALA A 207 -7.13 -15.75 13.15
N ALA A 208 -6.34 -14.78 13.62
CA ALA A 208 -5.02 -14.47 13.04
C ALA A 208 -4.07 -15.69 13.13
N GLY A 209 -3.96 -16.34 14.29
CA GLY A 209 -3.14 -17.55 14.44
C GLY A 209 -3.62 -18.71 13.53
N ARG A 210 -4.94 -18.86 13.37
CA ARG A 210 -5.52 -19.89 12.51
C ARG A 210 -5.32 -19.59 11.01
N ALA A 211 -5.20 -18.31 10.65
CA ALA A 211 -4.98 -17.88 9.26
C ALA A 211 -3.51 -18.04 8.82
N ALA A 212 -2.55 -18.13 9.74
CA ALA A 212 -1.13 -18.20 9.41
C ALA A 212 -0.77 -19.25 8.36
N PRO A 213 -1.26 -20.52 8.45
CA PRO A 213 -0.97 -21.51 7.40
C PRO A 213 -1.45 -21.11 6.01
N LEU A 214 -2.62 -20.47 5.89
CA LEU A 214 -3.17 -20.00 4.62
C LEU A 214 -2.33 -18.85 4.03
N VAL A 215 -1.84 -17.94 4.88
CA VAL A 215 -0.95 -16.85 4.45
C VAL A 215 0.39 -17.41 3.98
N VAL A 216 0.93 -18.44 4.65
CA VAL A 216 2.17 -19.13 4.23
C VAL A 216 1.99 -19.81 2.87
N GLU A 217 0.85 -20.46 2.64
CA GLU A 217 0.54 -21.09 1.35
C GLU A 217 0.42 -20.05 0.24
N ALA A 218 -0.34 -18.98 0.48
CA ALA A 218 -0.47 -17.86 -0.46
C ALA A 218 0.88 -17.19 -0.80
N ALA A 219 1.77 -17.06 0.19
CA ALA A 219 3.11 -16.53 -0.04
C ALA A 219 3.96 -17.44 -0.92
N ARG A 220 3.87 -18.76 -0.74
CA ARG A 220 4.57 -19.74 -1.60
C ARG A 220 4.05 -19.73 -3.02
N GLU A 221 2.73 -19.73 -3.19
CA GLU A 221 2.08 -19.65 -4.49
C GLU A 221 2.51 -18.37 -5.23
N LEU A 222 2.37 -17.22 -4.60
CA LEU A 222 2.74 -15.94 -5.21
C LEU A 222 4.23 -15.89 -5.56
N SER A 223 5.12 -16.32 -4.64
CA SER A 223 6.55 -16.38 -4.93
C SER A 223 6.85 -17.25 -6.15
N SER A 224 6.20 -18.40 -6.27
CA SER A 224 6.37 -19.29 -7.44
C SER A 224 5.90 -18.62 -8.73
N LEU A 225 4.78 -17.91 -8.72
CA LEU A 225 4.26 -17.17 -9.88
C LEU A 225 5.21 -16.04 -10.30
N LEU A 226 5.81 -15.32 -9.35
CA LEU A 226 6.77 -14.25 -9.62
C LEU A 226 8.03 -14.79 -10.33
N TYR A 227 8.60 -15.89 -9.86
CA TYR A 227 9.76 -16.51 -10.51
C TYR A 227 9.43 -17.12 -11.88
N ALA A 228 8.26 -17.77 -12.03
CA ALA A 228 7.83 -18.31 -13.31
C ALA A 228 7.62 -17.22 -14.37
N HIS A 229 7.12 -16.06 -13.96
CA HIS A 229 6.90 -14.93 -14.85
C HIS A 229 8.21 -14.32 -15.35
N GLU A 230 9.21 -14.18 -14.49
CA GLU A 230 10.51 -13.63 -14.87
C GLU A 230 11.32 -14.59 -15.75
N GLY A 231 11.25 -15.89 -15.48
CA GLY A 231 11.92 -16.93 -16.32
C GLY A 231 11.34 -17.07 -17.73
N GLY A 232 10.18 -16.46 -18.00
CA GLY A 232 9.51 -16.41 -19.30
C GLY A 232 9.77 -15.14 -20.12
N ARG A 233 10.52 -14.17 -19.58
CA ARG A 233 10.95 -12.95 -20.28
C ARG A 233 12.35 -13.13 -20.85
#